data_19a0967147ee208837092d5009b6f219
#
_entry.id   19a0967147ee208837092d5009b6f219
#
_cell.length_a   1.000
_cell.length_b   1.000
_cell.length_c   1.000
_cell.angle_alpha   90.00
_cell.angle_beta   90.00
_cell.angle_gamma   90.00
#
_symmetry.space_group_name_H-M   'P 1'
#
loop_
_entity.id
_entity.type
_entity.pdbx_description
1 polymer ?
#
loop_
_entity_poly.entity_id
_entity_poly.type
_entity_poly.pdbx_seq_one_letter_code
_entity_poly.pdbx_strand_id
1 'polypeptide(L)'
;MVLISMSAVAQNKPFYNEVHEFQKKDSISMPASNGIVFIGSSSLRMWTDLEETFKSYHAINRGFGGSELTNANDWIKELVLVYKPRQVVIYSGENDVASGASSAQTFDRFVTFFSNLRRNLPKAKITYISMKLSPSRAQFSDVILKANASIKEYLLKQKNADYIDIAAKMLDSKGGYRPELFQDDMLHMKPAGYEIWTKEITPYLTKK
;
A
#
# COMPACT_ATOMS: atom_id res chain seq x y z
N MET A 1 -28.72 -14.52 26.37
CA MET A 1 -27.40 -15.13 26.30
C MET A 1 -27.06 -15.42 24.83
N VAL A 2 -26.56 -14.44 24.08
CA VAL A 2 -26.07 -14.59 22.70
C VAL A 2 -24.83 -13.69 22.54
N LEU A 3 -23.66 -14.19 22.92
CA LEU A 3 -22.39 -13.47 22.83
C LEU A 3 -21.25 -14.31 22.18
N ILE A 4 -21.56 -15.38 21.43
CA ILE A 4 -20.54 -16.33 20.95
C ILE A 4 -20.34 -16.31 19.44
N SER A 5 -21.12 -15.59 18.62
CA SER A 5 -21.02 -15.72 17.15
C SER A 5 -20.12 -14.72 16.43
N MET A 6 -19.70 -13.62 17.04
CA MET A 6 -18.86 -12.62 16.35
C MET A 6 -17.36 -12.97 16.28
N SER A 7 -16.84 -13.72 17.24
CA SER A 7 -15.41 -14.07 17.26
C SER A 7 -15.00 -15.10 16.22
N ALA A 8 -15.87 -16.05 15.89
CA ALA A 8 -15.55 -17.13 14.96
C ALA A 8 -15.50 -16.68 13.49
N VAL A 9 -16.30 -15.71 13.09
CA VAL A 9 -16.33 -15.17 11.73
C VAL A 9 -15.07 -14.32 11.44
N ALA A 10 -14.58 -13.60 12.44
CA ALA A 10 -13.38 -12.76 12.30
C ALA A 10 -12.11 -13.61 12.11
N GLN A 11 -11.99 -14.76 12.79
CA GLN A 11 -10.83 -15.65 12.70
C GLN A 11 -10.66 -16.32 11.32
N ASN A 12 -11.71 -16.42 10.52
CA ASN A 12 -11.67 -16.98 9.16
C ASN A 12 -11.41 -15.94 8.07
N LYS A 13 -11.31 -14.65 8.41
CA LYS A 13 -11.02 -13.59 7.44
C LYS A 13 -9.56 -13.66 6.98
N PRO A 14 -9.27 -13.62 5.67
CA PRO A 14 -7.89 -13.65 5.18
C PRO A 14 -7.02 -12.62 5.89
N PHE A 15 -5.78 -12.97 6.19
CA PHE A 15 -4.79 -12.12 6.89
C PHE A 15 -5.15 -11.77 8.35
N TYR A 16 -6.10 -12.49 8.96
CA TYR A 16 -6.50 -12.24 10.36
C TYR A 16 -5.31 -12.18 11.32
N ASN A 17 -4.38 -13.13 11.22
CA ASN A 17 -3.22 -13.20 12.12
C ASN A 17 -2.31 -11.96 11.99
N GLU A 18 -2.00 -11.53 10.76
CA GLU A 18 -1.14 -10.35 10.54
C GLU A 18 -1.82 -9.06 11.06
N VAL A 19 -3.12 -8.92 10.79
CA VAL A 19 -3.88 -7.76 11.29
C VAL A 19 -4.02 -7.79 12.81
N HIS A 20 -4.23 -8.97 13.40
CA HIS A 20 -4.33 -9.13 14.84
C HIS A 20 -3.01 -8.79 15.56
N GLU A 21 -1.85 -9.10 14.96
CA GLU A 21 -0.56 -8.67 15.51
C GLU A 21 -0.40 -7.15 15.52
N PHE A 22 -0.92 -6.42 14.52
CA PHE A 22 -0.98 -4.95 14.60
C PHE A 22 -1.88 -4.49 15.74
N GLN A 23 -3.09 -5.02 15.87
CA GLN A 23 -4.01 -4.68 16.95
C GLN A 23 -3.43 -4.97 18.34
N LYS A 24 -2.70 -6.07 18.47
CA LYS A 24 -2.03 -6.45 19.72
C LYS A 24 -0.92 -5.47 20.09
N LYS A 25 -0.07 -5.07 19.13
CA LYS A 25 0.94 -4.03 19.35
C LYS A 25 0.29 -2.69 19.72
N ASP A 26 -0.77 -2.30 19.03
CA ASP A 26 -1.50 -1.07 19.27
C ASP A 26 -2.20 -1.05 20.65
N SER A 27 -2.64 -2.21 21.14
CA SER A 27 -3.20 -2.31 22.51
C SER A 27 -2.18 -2.01 23.61
N ILE A 28 -0.89 -2.20 23.32
CA ILE A 28 0.22 -1.88 24.23
C ILE A 28 0.64 -0.41 24.06
N SER A 29 0.75 0.04 22.81
CA SER A 29 1.16 1.40 22.47
C SER A 29 0.47 1.88 21.22
N MET A 30 -0.67 2.55 21.39
CA MET A 30 -1.46 3.08 20.27
C MET A 30 -0.71 4.19 19.55
N PRO A 31 -0.50 4.08 18.21
CA PRO A 31 0.08 5.16 17.44
C PRO A 31 -0.71 6.46 17.54
N ALA A 32 -0.01 7.59 17.49
CA ALA A 32 -0.63 8.90 17.55
C ALA A 32 -1.61 9.09 16.38
N SER A 33 -2.79 9.63 16.69
CA SER A 33 -3.74 10.03 15.65
C SER A 33 -3.19 11.17 14.78
N ASN A 34 -3.79 11.37 13.61
CA ASN A 34 -3.37 12.42 12.68
C ASN A 34 -1.94 12.22 12.14
N GLY A 35 -1.44 10.98 12.12
CA GLY A 35 -0.21 10.58 11.47
C GLY A 35 -0.40 10.28 9.98
N ILE A 36 0.56 9.57 9.39
CA ILE A 36 0.50 9.02 8.04
C ILE A 36 0.44 7.50 8.14
N VAL A 37 -0.55 6.89 7.49
CA VAL A 37 -0.67 5.42 7.42
C VAL A 37 -0.18 4.96 6.06
N PHE A 38 0.84 4.10 6.03
CA PHE A 38 1.23 3.34 4.87
C PHE A 38 0.49 2.00 4.89
N ILE A 39 -0.32 1.74 3.87
CA ILE A 39 -1.09 0.50 3.76
C ILE A 39 -0.85 -0.18 2.43
N GLY A 40 -0.73 -1.51 2.45
CA GLY A 40 -0.56 -2.32 1.24
C GLY A 40 0.11 -3.65 1.50
N SER A 41 0.83 -4.13 0.48
CA SER A 41 1.31 -5.50 0.42
C SER A 41 2.70 -5.73 1.02
N SER A 42 3.31 -6.86 0.66
CA SER A 42 4.60 -7.31 1.19
C SER A 42 5.75 -6.33 0.99
N SER A 43 5.75 -5.51 -0.07
CA SER A 43 6.80 -4.49 -0.25
C SER A 43 6.79 -3.45 0.87
N LEU A 44 5.63 -3.09 1.42
CA LEU A 44 5.57 -2.26 2.63
C LEU A 44 5.92 -3.07 3.88
N ARG A 45 5.39 -4.29 4.03
CA ARG A 45 5.71 -5.14 5.19
C ARG A 45 7.22 -5.35 5.35
N MET A 46 7.94 -5.53 4.25
CA MET A 46 9.38 -5.78 4.25
C MET A 46 10.23 -4.50 4.33
N TRP A 47 9.61 -3.32 4.30
CA TRP A 47 10.28 -2.05 4.58
C TRP A 47 10.37 -1.84 6.09
N THR A 48 11.31 -2.53 6.72
CA THR A 48 11.40 -2.66 8.17
C THR A 48 11.72 -1.36 8.90
N ASP A 49 12.40 -0.43 8.24
CA ASP A 49 12.80 0.88 8.78
C ASP A 49 11.90 2.04 8.30
N LEU A 50 10.74 1.75 7.68
CA LEU A 50 9.80 2.77 7.19
C LEU A 50 9.41 3.78 8.28
N GLU A 51 9.03 3.28 9.46
CA GLU A 51 8.56 4.13 10.56
C GLU A 51 9.67 5.03 11.10
N GLU A 52 10.91 4.55 11.16
CA GLU A 52 12.06 5.38 11.55
C GLU A 52 12.43 6.37 10.42
N THR A 53 12.46 5.92 9.17
CA THR A 53 12.72 6.77 7.99
C THR A 53 11.76 7.97 7.92
N PHE A 54 10.49 7.75 8.22
CA PHE A 54 9.45 8.80 8.17
C PHE A 54 8.94 9.22 9.56
N LYS A 55 9.77 9.08 10.60
CA LYS A 55 9.44 9.37 11.98
C LYS A 55 8.95 10.81 12.20
N SER A 56 9.59 11.78 11.55
CA SER A 56 9.20 13.20 11.61
C SER A 56 7.78 13.47 11.07
N TYR A 57 7.25 12.54 10.27
CA TYR A 57 5.89 12.57 9.73
C TYR A 57 4.90 11.76 10.57
N HIS A 58 5.33 11.12 11.67
CA HIS A 58 4.53 10.17 12.44
C HIS A 58 3.91 9.08 11.55
N ALA A 59 4.72 8.52 10.67
CA ALA A 59 4.31 7.45 9.77
C ALA A 59 4.22 6.12 10.51
N ILE A 60 3.23 5.31 10.16
CA ILE A 60 3.10 3.94 10.61
C ILE A 60 2.96 3.00 9.42
N ASN A 61 3.55 1.81 9.54
CA ASN A 61 3.51 0.78 8.52
C ASN A 61 2.41 -0.25 8.84
N ARG A 62 1.44 -0.36 7.93
CA ARG A 62 0.36 -1.35 7.97
C ARG A 62 0.36 -2.20 6.70
N GLY A 63 1.56 -2.50 6.20
CA GLY A 63 1.77 -3.47 5.13
C GLY A 63 1.64 -4.90 5.63
N PHE A 64 0.94 -5.74 4.87
CA PHE A 64 0.77 -7.17 5.17
C PHE A 64 0.96 -8.03 3.92
N GLY A 65 1.56 -9.22 4.13
CA GLY A 65 2.20 -9.97 3.05
C GLY A 65 1.22 -10.60 2.07
N GLY A 66 1.50 -10.46 0.76
CA GLY A 66 0.71 -11.11 -0.28
C GLY A 66 -0.68 -10.52 -0.52
N SER A 67 -1.04 -9.42 0.17
CA SER A 67 -2.37 -8.83 0.08
C SER A 67 -2.66 -8.17 -1.27
N GLU A 68 -3.91 -8.24 -1.68
CA GLU A 68 -4.51 -7.56 -2.81
C GLU A 68 -5.23 -6.28 -2.36
N LEU A 69 -5.68 -5.45 -3.31
CA LEU A 69 -6.49 -4.25 -3.06
C LEU A 69 -7.80 -4.57 -2.31
N THR A 70 -8.42 -5.70 -2.62
CA THR A 70 -9.62 -6.18 -1.93
C THR A 70 -9.35 -6.46 -0.46
N ASN A 71 -8.22 -7.11 -0.15
CA ASN A 71 -7.85 -7.39 1.24
C ASN A 71 -7.55 -6.11 2.03
N ALA A 72 -6.86 -5.14 1.41
CA ALA A 72 -6.63 -3.83 2.03
C ALA A 72 -7.96 -3.10 2.32
N ASN A 73 -8.92 -3.21 1.40
CA ASN A 73 -10.26 -2.65 1.59
C ASN A 73 -11.04 -3.37 2.70
N ASP A 74 -10.95 -4.68 2.79
CA ASP A 74 -11.64 -5.46 3.82
C ASP A 74 -11.16 -5.14 5.23
N TRP A 75 -9.88 -4.80 5.38
CA TRP A 75 -9.25 -4.45 6.65
C TRP A 75 -9.10 -2.94 6.87
N ILE A 76 -9.79 -2.12 6.07
CA ILE A 76 -9.68 -0.66 6.11
C ILE A 76 -9.92 -0.07 7.50
N LYS A 77 -10.89 -0.61 8.24
CA LYS A 77 -11.27 -0.13 9.56
C LYS A 77 -10.13 -0.33 10.57
N GLU A 78 -9.59 -1.53 10.62
CA GLU A 78 -8.58 -1.95 11.58
C GLU A 78 -7.19 -1.38 11.23
N LEU A 79 -6.86 -1.27 9.93
CA LEU A 79 -5.53 -0.89 9.47
C LEU A 79 -5.39 0.60 9.14
N VAL A 80 -6.50 1.33 8.99
CA VAL A 80 -6.44 2.74 8.58
C VAL A 80 -7.33 3.62 9.45
N LEU A 81 -8.65 3.35 9.50
CA LEU A 81 -9.61 4.31 10.06
C LEU A 81 -9.44 4.53 11.56
N VAL A 82 -9.01 3.52 12.30
CA VAL A 82 -8.77 3.59 13.75
C VAL A 82 -7.74 4.67 14.11
N TYR A 83 -6.77 4.97 13.24
CA TYR A 83 -5.72 5.97 13.47
C TYR A 83 -6.13 7.39 13.08
N LYS A 84 -7.27 7.58 12.40
CA LYS A 84 -7.73 8.90 11.91
C LYS A 84 -6.61 9.68 11.23
N PRO A 85 -5.95 9.11 10.20
CA PRO A 85 -4.75 9.70 9.61
C PRO A 85 -5.07 10.98 8.84
N ARG A 86 -4.09 11.90 8.77
CA ARG A 86 -4.15 13.05 7.85
C ARG A 86 -3.79 12.68 6.41
N GLN A 87 -3.06 11.56 6.26
CA GLN A 87 -2.69 11.02 4.94
C GLN A 87 -2.65 9.49 4.97
N VAL A 88 -3.11 8.90 3.89
CA VAL A 88 -2.99 7.46 3.61
C VAL A 88 -2.10 7.29 2.38
N VAL A 89 -1.02 6.52 2.50
CA VAL A 89 -0.13 6.15 1.40
C VAL A 89 -0.36 4.69 1.06
N ILE A 90 -0.77 4.42 -0.17
CA ILE A 90 -1.18 3.09 -0.63
C ILE A 90 -0.11 2.52 -1.56
N TYR A 91 0.29 1.27 -1.30
CA TYR A 91 1.04 0.44 -2.24
C TYR A 91 0.43 -0.96 -2.34
N SER A 92 -0.39 -1.20 -3.35
CA SER A 92 -1.09 -2.47 -3.60
C SER A 92 -1.48 -2.59 -5.07
N GLY A 93 -1.75 -3.81 -5.55
CA GLY A 93 -2.20 -4.09 -6.90
C GLY A 93 -1.33 -5.09 -7.66
N GLU A 94 -0.03 -5.24 -7.33
CA GLU A 94 0.83 -6.24 -7.99
C GLU A 94 0.34 -7.67 -7.77
N ASN A 95 -0.17 -7.96 -6.57
CA ASN A 95 -0.68 -9.30 -6.28
C ASN A 95 -2.02 -9.54 -6.98
N ASP A 96 -2.84 -8.50 -7.12
CA ASP A 96 -4.07 -8.59 -7.94
C ASP A 96 -3.76 -9.05 -9.36
N VAL A 97 -2.78 -8.39 -10.00
CA VAL A 97 -2.35 -8.76 -11.36
C VAL A 97 -1.73 -10.16 -11.38
N ALA A 98 -0.89 -10.50 -10.41
CA ALA A 98 -0.27 -11.81 -10.33
C ALA A 98 -1.26 -12.95 -10.09
N SER A 99 -2.39 -12.67 -9.43
CA SER A 99 -3.51 -13.58 -9.22
C SER A 99 -4.46 -13.64 -10.43
N GLY A 100 -4.12 -12.97 -11.55
CA GLY A 100 -4.85 -13.04 -12.80
C GLY A 100 -5.84 -11.90 -13.05
N ALA A 101 -5.87 -10.86 -12.20
CA ALA A 101 -6.71 -9.70 -12.48
C ALA A 101 -6.19 -8.92 -13.70
N SER A 102 -7.09 -8.54 -14.59
CA SER A 102 -6.79 -7.61 -15.68
C SER A 102 -6.49 -6.21 -15.16
N SER A 103 -5.94 -5.35 -16.01
CA SER A 103 -5.71 -3.93 -15.69
C SER A 103 -7.00 -3.21 -15.29
N ALA A 104 -8.12 -3.51 -15.95
CA ALA A 104 -9.43 -2.95 -15.63
C ALA A 104 -9.92 -3.42 -14.25
N GLN A 105 -9.84 -4.71 -13.95
CA GLN A 105 -10.23 -5.25 -12.65
C GLN A 105 -9.36 -4.69 -11.51
N THR A 106 -8.05 -4.56 -11.73
CA THR A 106 -7.14 -3.94 -10.75
C THR A 106 -7.51 -2.47 -10.51
N PHE A 107 -7.82 -1.73 -11.58
CA PHE A 107 -8.29 -0.36 -11.49
C PHE A 107 -9.62 -0.26 -10.71
N ASP A 108 -10.62 -1.10 -11.00
CA ASP A 108 -11.91 -1.09 -10.31
C ASP A 108 -11.78 -1.39 -8.81
N ARG A 109 -10.92 -2.34 -8.45
CA ARG A 109 -10.59 -2.65 -7.05
C ARG A 109 -9.93 -1.45 -6.36
N PHE A 110 -9.02 -0.76 -7.05
CA PHE A 110 -8.41 0.47 -6.54
C PHE A 110 -9.46 1.58 -6.32
N VAL A 111 -10.32 1.83 -7.29
CA VAL A 111 -11.40 2.84 -7.17
C VAL A 111 -12.33 2.53 -6.01
N THR A 112 -12.67 1.26 -5.80
CA THR A 112 -13.47 0.80 -4.66
C THR A 112 -12.77 1.13 -3.34
N PHE A 113 -11.50 0.78 -3.20
CA PHE A 113 -10.72 1.06 -1.99
C PHE A 113 -10.55 2.57 -1.75
N PHE A 114 -10.18 3.32 -2.79
CA PHE A 114 -10.08 4.78 -2.74
C PHE A 114 -11.39 5.44 -2.30
N SER A 115 -12.52 5.02 -2.86
CA SER A 115 -13.85 5.58 -2.55
C SER A 115 -14.25 5.31 -1.10
N ASN A 116 -13.93 4.12 -0.58
CA ASN A 116 -14.17 3.78 0.82
C ASN A 116 -13.28 4.60 1.76
N LEU A 117 -11.99 4.79 1.43
CA LEU A 117 -11.12 5.70 2.17
C LEU A 117 -11.67 7.13 2.16
N ARG A 118 -12.02 7.65 0.99
CA ARG A 118 -12.50 9.04 0.84
C ARG A 118 -13.81 9.27 1.59
N ARG A 119 -14.73 8.30 1.58
CA ARG A 119 -15.99 8.39 2.32
C ARG A 119 -15.77 8.50 3.83
N ASN A 120 -14.85 7.72 4.37
CA ASN A 120 -14.58 7.67 5.80
C ASN A 120 -13.57 8.73 6.27
N LEU A 121 -12.71 9.20 5.38
CA LEU A 121 -11.65 10.18 5.64
C LEU A 121 -11.74 11.34 4.62
N PRO A 122 -12.80 12.15 4.64
CA PRO A 122 -13.08 13.14 3.59
C PRO A 122 -12.01 14.22 3.43
N LYS A 123 -11.25 14.51 4.48
CA LYS A 123 -10.20 15.53 4.49
C LYS A 123 -8.78 14.96 4.32
N ALA A 124 -8.58 13.67 4.51
CA ALA A 124 -7.27 13.06 4.43
C ALA A 124 -6.72 13.11 2.99
N LYS A 125 -5.42 13.31 2.87
CA LYS A 125 -4.72 13.13 1.60
C LYS A 125 -4.60 11.64 1.31
N ILE A 126 -4.87 11.22 0.08
CA ILE A 126 -4.69 9.83 -0.36
C ILE A 126 -3.63 9.82 -1.45
N THR A 127 -2.54 9.14 -1.21
CA THR A 127 -1.40 9.06 -2.12
C THR A 127 -1.22 7.61 -2.55
N TYR A 128 -1.14 7.37 -3.84
CA TYR A 128 -0.89 6.05 -4.39
C TYR A 128 0.52 5.97 -4.96
N ILE A 129 1.28 4.99 -4.52
CA ILE A 129 2.57 4.63 -5.11
C ILE A 129 2.26 3.64 -6.23
N SER A 130 2.69 3.93 -7.46
CA SER A 130 2.49 3.04 -8.60
C SER A 130 3.04 1.64 -8.31
N MET A 131 2.40 0.63 -8.86
CA MET A 131 2.98 -0.71 -8.89
C MET A 131 4.34 -0.66 -9.59
N LYS A 132 5.37 -1.16 -8.92
CA LYS A 132 6.72 -1.24 -9.50
C LYS A 132 6.81 -2.29 -10.58
N LEU A 133 7.83 -2.17 -11.41
CA LEU A 133 8.24 -3.23 -12.31
C LEU A 133 9.40 -4.01 -11.67
N SER A 134 9.29 -5.34 -11.67
CA SER A 134 10.29 -6.23 -11.09
C SER A 134 10.58 -7.42 -12.02
N PRO A 135 11.80 -7.98 -12.00
CA PRO A 135 12.16 -9.08 -12.89
C PRO A 135 11.21 -10.29 -12.77
N SER A 136 10.81 -10.68 -11.55
CA SER A 136 9.91 -11.82 -11.33
C SER A 136 8.48 -11.59 -11.80
N ARG A 137 8.11 -10.35 -12.09
CA ARG A 137 6.78 -9.95 -12.60
C ARG A 137 6.82 -9.44 -14.02
N ALA A 138 7.94 -9.70 -14.77
CA ALA A 138 8.15 -9.20 -16.12
C ALA A 138 7.00 -9.55 -17.08
N GLN A 139 6.44 -10.76 -16.99
CA GLN A 139 5.29 -11.19 -17.80
C GLN A 139 4.01 -10.39 -17.57
N PHE A 140 3.91 -9.65 -16.48
CA PHE A 140 2.76 -8.83 -16.14
C PHE A 140 2.95 -7.33 -16.41
N SER A 141 4.10 -6.92 -16.95
CA SER A 141 4.48 -5.51 -17.09
C SER A 141 3.45 -4.69 -17.84
N ASP A 142 2.92 -5.20 -18.95
CA ASP A 142 1.89 -4.50 -19.73
C ASP A 142 0.60 -4.27 -18.94
N VAL A 143 0.18 -5.26 -18.18
CA VAL A 143 -1.03 -5.16 -17.33
C VAL A 143 -0.80 -4.16 -16.22
N ILE A 144 0.36 -4.21 -15.56
CA ILE A 144 0.78 -3.28 -14.50
C ILE A 144 0.81 -1.84 -15.02
N LEU A 145 1.47 -1.60 -16.17
CA LEU A 145 1.58 -0.26 -16.74
C LEU A 145 0.22 0.31 -17.13
N LYS A 146 -0.66 -0.50 -17.73
CA LYS A 146 -2.04 -0.09 -18.07
C LYS A 146 -2.84 0.24 -16.83
N ALA A 147 -2.77 -0.58 -15.77
CA ALA A 147 -3.45 -0.31 -14.51
C ALA A 147 -2.92 0.97 -13.83
N ASN A 148 -1.59 1.14 -13.78
CA ASN A 148 -0.94 2.35 -13.28
C ASN A 148 -1.40 3.61 -14.02
N ALA A 149 -1.49 3.56 -15.35
CA ALA A 149 -1.96 4.68 -16.17
C ALA A 149 -3.41 5.05 -15.84
N SER A 150 -4.32 4.07 -15.75
CA SER A 150 -5.72 4.30 -15.38
C SER A 150 -5.86 4.89 -13.97
N ILE A 151 -5.11 4.38 -13.00
CA ILE A 151 -5.09 4.90 -11.62
C ILE A 151 -4.57 6.34 -11.60
N LYS A 152 -3.48 6.64 -12.32
CA LYS A 152 -2.93 7.99 -12.45
C LYS A 152 -3.97 8.96 -13.00
N GLU A 153 -4.60 8.61 -14.12
CA GLU A 153 -5.63 9.44 -14.75
C GLU A 153 -6.83 9.68 -13.82
N TYR A 154 -7.27 8.68 -13.10
CA TYR A 154 -8.33 8.80 -12.11
C TYR A 154 -7.94 9.77 -10.98
N LEU A 155 -6.74 9.60 -10.40
CA LEU A 155 -6.27 10.41 -9.27
C LEU A 155 -6.06 11.87 -9.64
N LEU A 156 -5.65 12.19 -10.87
CA LEU A 156 -5.54 13.58 -11.36
C LEU A 156 -6.87 14.35 -11.31
N LYS A 157 -8.00 13.65 -11.30
CA LYS A 157 -9.35 14.24 -11.21
C LYS A 157 -9.87 14.30 -9.77
N GLN A 158 -9.11 13.78 -8.80
CA GLN A 158 -9.53 13.72 -7.40
C GLN A 158 -8.91 14.85 -6.56
N LYS A 159 -9.68 15.44 -5.65
CA LYS A 159 -9.15 16.40 -4.68
C LYS A 159 -8.35 15.68 -3.58
N ASN A 160 -7.30 16.30 -3.10
CA ASN A 160 -6.42 15.77 -2.04
C ASN A 160 -5.93 14.35 -2.36
N ALA A 161 -5.51 14.12 -3.60
CA ALA A 161 -4.99 12.85 -4.05
C ALA A 161 -3.72 13.05 -4.87
N ASP A 162 -2.74 12.16 -4.69
CA ASP A 162 -1.49 12.14 -5.46
C ASP A 162 -1.21 10.76 -6.03
N TYR A 163 -0.45 10.76 -7.11
CA TYR A 163 0.15 9.58 -7.72
C TYR A 163 1.68 9.74 -7.74
N ILE A 164 2.40 8.76 -7.22
CA ILE A 164 3.86 8.71 -7.23
C ILE A 164 4.29 7.65 -8.25
N ASP A 165 4.98 8.05 -9.30
CA ASP A 165 5.50 7.14 -10.31
C ASP A 165 6.80 6.51 -9.85
N ILE A 166 6.70 5.30 -9.30
CA ILE A 166 7.85 4.51 -8.89
C ILE A 166 8.27 3.50 -9.96
N ALA A 167 7.36 3.15 -10.89
CA ALA A 167 7.62 2.11 -11.89
C ALA A 167 8.84 2.43 -12.74
N ALA A 168 8.90 3.64 -13.31
CA ALA A 168 10.02 4.09 -14.13
C ALA A 168 11.33 4.22 -13.34
N LYS A 169 11.26 4.50 -12.03
CA LYS A 169 12.44 4.68 -11.17
C LYS A 169 13.13 3.36 -10.81
N MET A 170 12.43 2.24 -10.97
CA MET A 170 12.98 0.90 -10.74
C MET A 170 13.66 0.30 -12.00
N LEU A 171 13.68 1.04 -13.09
CA LEU A 171 14.32 0.67 -14.35
C LEU A 171 15.63 1.44 -14.56
N ASP A 172 16.49 0.91 -15.41
CA ASP A 172 17.68 1.62 -15.90
C ASP A 172 17.31 2.67 -16.96
N SER A 173 18.30 3.43 -17.43
CA SER A 173 18.11 4.48 -18.44
C SER A 173 17.68 3.97 -19.81
N LYS A 174 17.76 2.65 -20.07
CA LYS A 174 17.32 1.99 -21.29
C LYS A 174 15.97 1.27 -21.14
N GLY A 175 15.34 1.38 -19.96
CA GLY A 175 14.09 0.70 -19.62
C GLY A 175 14.27 -0.76 -19.21
N GLY A 176 15.49 -1.21 -18.94
CA GLY A 176 15.79 -2.55 -18.44
C GLY A 176 15.54 -2.69 -16.95
N TYR A 177 15.27 -3.91 -16.51
CA TYR A 177 15.16 -4.20 -15.08
C TYR A 177 16.51 -4.01 -14.38
N ARG A 178 16.46 -3.66 -13.10
CA ARG A 178 17.63 -3.45 -12.23
C ARG A 178 17.66 -4.54 -11.14
N PRO A 179 18.16 -5.77 -11.43
CA PRO A 179 18.14 -6.89 -10.49
C PRO A 179 18.84 -6.59 -9.18
N GLU A 180 19.84 -5.70 -9.19
CA GLU A 180 20.60 -5.28 -8.00
C GLU A 180 19.73 -4.60 -6.94
N LEU A 181 18.56 -4.09 -7.30
CA LEU A 181 17.59 -3.48 -6.37
C LEU A 181 16.74 -4.50 -5.62
N PHE A 182 16.75 -5.76 -6.06
CA PHE A 182 15.86 -6.80 -5.57
C PHE A 182 16.62 -7.89 -4.81
N GLN A 183 15.90 -8.56 -3.91
CA GLN A 183 16.36 -9.76 -3.24
C GLN A 183 16.44 -10.93 -4.24
N ASP A 184 16.86 -12.11 -3.80
CA ASP A 184 17.01 -13.29 -4.66
C ASP A 184 15.71 -13.74 -5.34
N ASP A 185 14.56 -13.37 -4.76
CA ASP A 185 13.24 -13.63 -5.35
C ASP A 185 12.89 -12.67 -6.52
N MET A 186 13.76 -11.71 -6.81
CA MET A 186 13.60 -10.73 -7.90
C MET A 186 12.28 -9.93 -7.82
N LEU A 187 11.68 -9.85 -6.63
CA LEU A 187 10.42 -9.16 -6.36
C LEU A 187 10.56 -8.14 -5.22
N HIS A 188 11.02 -8.61 -4.07
CA HIS A 188 11.15 -7.77 -2.89
C HIS A 188 12.45 -6.97 -2.93
N MET A 189 12.38 -5.72 -2.47
CA MET A 189 13.49 -4.80 -2.59
C MET A 189 14.57 -5.04 -1.53
N LYS A 190 15.80 -4.76 -1.93
CA LYS A 190 16.94 -4.50 -1.04
C LYS A 190 16.89 -3.05 -0.53
N PRO A 191 17.71 -2.67 0.46
CA PRO A 191 17.77 -1.30 0.95
C PRO A 191 17.90 -0.23 -0.15
N ALA A 192 18.71 -0.46 -1.18
CA ALA A 192 18.88 0.46 -2.31
C ALA A 192 17.56 0.74 -3.07
N GLY A 193 16.64 -0.23 -3.16
CA GLY A 193 15.32 -0.03 -3.72
C GLY A 193 14.45 0.89 -2.84
N TYR A 194 14.52 0.72 -1.52
CA TYR A 194 13.81 1.57 -0.56
C TYR A 194 14.39 2.98 -0.47
N GLU A 195 15.68 3.18 -0.71
CA GLU A 195 16.29 4.52 -0.83
C GLU A 195 15.67 5.31 -1.99
N ILE A 196 15.46 4.65 -3.15
CA ILE A 196 14.75 5.24 -4.28
C ILE A 196 13.33 5.65 -3.85
N TRP A 197 12.60 4.74 -3.21
CA TRP A 197 11.25 5.00 -2.73
C TRP A 197 11.21 6.15 -1.72
N THR A 198 12.13 6.18 -0.77
CA THR A 198 12.25 7.27 0.21
C THR A 198 12.38 8.63 -0.48
N LYS A 199 13.28 8.71 -1.47
CA LYS A 199 13.49 9.95 -2.23
C LYS A 199 12.24 10.40 -2.97
N GLU A 200 11.58 9.47 -3.66
CA GLU A 200 10.41 9.79 -4.49
C GLU A 200 9.15 10.06 -3.65
N ILE A 201 8.99 9.42 -2.49
CA ILE A 201 7.81 9.56 -1.63
C ILE A 201 7.87 10.82 -0.76
N THR A 202 9.04 11.16 -0.23
CA THR A 202 9.21 12.25 0.74
C THR A 202 8.55 13.58 0.33
N PRO A 203 8.64 14.05 -0.94
CA PRO A 203 8.02 15.30 -1.36
C PRO A 203 6.49 15.32 -1.27
N TYR A 204 5.85 14.15 -1.24
CA TYR A 204 4.39 14.01 -1.20
C TYR A 204 3.83 13.88 0.21
N LEU A 205 4.69 13.70 1.22
CA LEU A 205 4.25 13.54 2.59
C LEU A 205 3.83 14.88 3.21
N THR A 206 2.66 14.88 3.83
CA THR A 206 2.12 16.08 4.50
C THR A 206 2.83 16.29 5.82
N LYS A 207 3.35 17.51 6.04
CA LYS A 207 3.83 17.95 7.35
C LYS A 207 2.64 18.19 8.30
N LYS A 208 2.90 18.18 9.61
CA LYS A 208 1.91 18.62 10.60
C LYS A 208 1.57 20.09 10.46
#